data_fa8539c91aaa8879428b804addf487dc
#
_entry.id   fa8539c91aaa8879428b804addf487dc
#
_cell.length_a   1.000
_cell.length_b   1.000
_cell.length_c   1.000
_cell.angle_alpha   90.00
_cell.angle_beta   90.00
_cell.angle_gamma   90.00
#
_symmetry.space_group_name_H-M   'P 1'
#
loop_
_entity.id
_entity.type
_entity.pdbx_description
1 polymer ?
#
loop_
_entity_poly.entity_id
_entity_poly.type
_entity_poly.pdbx_seq_one_letter_code
_entity_poly.pdbx_strand_id
1 'polypeptide(L)'
;DALLMALRLNEAPVLRAVYQRVPVAEIPLLAAALPEPYLKRMLQLIAAQTADSPHFELGLRWAEHLLLNHHDGIAQARASYAPVLRAVHQAFSVQMTDLAKLCHSNHYALAFLAPSHVGLVEPTAMARVEKGEK
;
A
#
# COMPACT_ATOMS: atom_id res chain seq x y z
N ASP A 1 9.97 -23.64 -2.90
CA ASP A 1 9.93 -23.07 -1.53
C ASP A 1 11.17 -22.25 -1.14
N ALA A 2 11.63 -21.38 -2.05
CA ALA A 2 12.78 -20.49 -1.80
C ALA A 2 12.58 -19.60 -0.57
N LEU A 3 11.35 -19.14 -0.33
CA LEU A 3 11.01 -18.29 0.84
C LEU A 3 11.23 -19.04 2.17
N LEU A 4 10.77 -20.28 2.28
CA LEU A 4 10.99 -21.09 3.48
C LEU A 4 12.48 -21.40 3.72
N MET A 5 13.22 -21.65 2.64
CA MET A 5 14.67 -21.82 2.73
C MET A 5 15.36 -20.53 3.21
N ALA A 6 14.98 -19.36 2.65
CA ALA A 6 15.51 -18.08 3.08
C ALA A 6 15.18 -17.76 4.55
N LEU A 7 13.96 -18.11 5.00
CA LEU A 7 13.56 -17.98 6.40
C LEU A 7 14.37 -18.89 7.34
N ARG A 8 14.72 -20.11 6.90
CA ARG A 8 15.56 -21.05 7.65
C ARG A 8 17.02 -20.60 7.74
N LEU A 9 17.57 -20.09 6.65
CA LEU A 9 18.96 -19.60 6.59
C LEU A 9 19.19 -18.41 7.52
N ASN A 10 18.16 -17.67 7.85
CA ASN A 10 18.23 -16.52 8.73
C ASN A 10 19.10 -15.35 8.23
N GLU A 11 19.36 -15.26 6.95
CA GLU A 11 20.14 -14.19 6.35
C GLU A 11 19.23 -13.09 5.82
N ALA A 12 19.31 -11.90 6.41
CA ALA A 12 18.45 -10.76 6.05
C ALA A 12 18.55 -10.34 4.56
N PRO A 13 19.74 -10.27 3.93
CA PRO A 13 19.83 -9.90 2.52
C PRO A 13 19.19 -10.92 1.58
N VAL A 14 19.37 -12.22 1.86
CA VAL A 14 18.77 -13.31 1.06
C VAL A 14 17.25 -13.28 1.19
N LEU A 15 16.76 -13.15 2.42
CA LEU A 15 15.33 -13.09 2.68
C LEU A 15 14.67 -11.88 2.02
N ARG A 16 15.32 -10.70 2.06
CA ARG A 16 14.88 -9.50 1.37
C ARG A 16 14.81 -9.71 -0.15
N ALA A 17 15.86 -10.28 -0.75
CA ALA A 17 15.91 -10.52 -2.18
C ALA A 17 14.83 -11.51 -2.66
N VAL A 18 14.56 -12.56 -1.88
CA VAL A 18 13.48 -13.51 -2.17
C VAL A 18 12.11 -12.84 -2.03
N TYR A 19 11.89 -12.11 -0.93
CA TYR A 19 10.64 -11.39 -0.67
C TYR A 19 10.25 -10.45 -1.82
N GLN A 20 11.20 -9.67 -2.33
CA GLN A 20 10.95 -8.70 -3.40
C GLN A 20 10.68 -9.35 -4.77
N ARG A 21 11.08 -10.60 -4.96
CA ARG A 21 10.90 -11.35 -6.22
C ARG A 21 9.64 -12.19 -6.25
N VAL A 22 8.92 -12.31 -5.14
CA VAL A 22 7.67 -13.08 -5.12
C VAL A 22 6.60 -12.38 -5.96
N PRO A 23 6.03 -13.04 -6.96
CA PRO A 23 4.90 -12.50 -7.71
C PRO A 23 3.70 -12.25 -6.81
N VAL A 24 3.02 -11.13 -6.98
CA VAL A 24 1.84 -10.77 -6.16
C VAL A 24 0.76 -11.85 -6.20
N ALA A 25 0.59 -12.51 -7.34
CA ALA A 25 -0.37 -13.60 -7.52
C ALA A 25 -0.08 -14.85 -6.67
N GLU A 26 1.17 -15.07 -6.25
CA GLU A 26 1.57 -16.22 -5.44
C GLU A 26 1.48 -15.95 -3.92
N ILE A 27 1.35 -14.70 -3.52
CA ILE A 27 1.31 -14.30 -2.12
C ILE A 27 0.22 -15.03 -1.32
N PRO A 28 -1.04 -15.14 -1.80
CA PRO A 28 -2.10 -15.83 -1.05
C PRO A 28 -1.72 -17.28 -0.73
N LEU A 29 -1.17 -18.00 -1.71
CA LEU A 29 -0.76 -19.39 -1.56
C LEU A 29 0.40 -19.54 -0.59
N LEU A 30 1.42 -18.69 -0.72
CA LEU A 30 2.60 -18.72 0.14
C LEU A 30 2.28 -18.30 1.58
N ALA A 31 1.39 -17.34 1.76
CA ALA A 31 0.93 -16.90 3.07
C ALA A 31 0.14 -18.00 3.80
N ALA A 32 -0.73 -18.72 3.08
CA ALA A 32 -1.47 -19.86 3.63
C ALA A 32 -0.57 -21.05 3.98
N ALA A 33 0.49 -21.28 3.21
CA ALA A 33 1.45 -22.37 3.41
C ALA A 33 2.54 -22.04 4.42
N LEU A 34 2.61 -20.81 4.94
CA LEU A 34 3.67 -20.39 5.86
C LEU A 34 3.50 -21.06 7.22
N PRO A 35 4.50 -21.81 7.75
CA PRO A 35 4.41 -22.38 9.06
C PRO A 35 4.45 -21.31 10.16
N GLU A 36 3.65 -21.51 11.20
CA GLU A 36 3.49 -20.56 12.33
C GLU A 36 4.81 -20.06 12.96
N PRO A 37 5.87 -20.87 13.15
CA PRO A 37 7.14 -20.40 13.71
C PRO A 37 7.81 -19.28 12.91
N TYR A 38 7.53 -19.19 11.61
CA TYR A 38 8.09 -18.15 10.72
C TYR A 38 7.21 -16.91 10.58
N LEU A 39 5.96 -16.97 11.05
CA LEU A 39 4.98 -15.90 10.90
C LEU A 39 5.45 -14.57 11.51
N LYS A 40 5.90 -14.61 12.75
CA LYS A 40 6.40 -13.42 13.46
C LYS A 40 7.57 -12.77 12.73
N ARG A 41 8.47 -13.60 12.21
CA ARG A 41 9.62 -13.14 11.45
C ARG A 41 9.23 -12.53 10.11
N MET A 42 8.26 -13.14 9.44
CA MET A 42 7.74 -12.60 8.18
C MET A 42 7.08 -11.23 8.40
N LEU A 43 6.31 -11.05 9.47
CA LEU A 43 5.73 -9.77 9.85
C LEU A 43 6.81 -8.71 10.19
N GLN A 44 7.90 -9.10 10.85
CA GLN A 44 9.04 -8.21 11.10
C GLN A 44 9.71 -7.76 9.79
N LEU A 45 9.88 -8.68 8.83
CA LEU A 45 10.40 -8.37 7.51
C LEU A 45 9.51 -7.38 6.78
N ILE A 46 8.19 -7.60 6.80
CA ILE A 46 7.21 -6.70 6.17
C ILE A 46 7.32 -5.29 6.76
N ALA A 47 7.35 -5.17 8.10
CA ALA A 47 7.49 -3.88 8.75
C ALA A 47 8.77 -3.15 8.33
N ALA A 48 9.92 -3.85 8.32
CA ALA A 48 11.19 -3.29 7.90
C ALA A 48 11.21 -2.90 6.42
N GLN A 49 10.69 -3.77 5.54
CA GLN A 49 10.65 -3.50 4.10
C GLN A 49 9.69 -2.37 3.75
N THR A 50 8.56 -2.26 4.44
CA THR A 50 7.60 -1.16 4.24
C THR A 50 8.19 0.18 4.65
N ALA A 51 9.00 0.23 5.71
CA ALA A 51 9.67 1.45 6.14
C ALA A 51 10.73 1.94 5.15
N ASP A 52 11.46 1.00 4.52
CA ASP A 52 12.65 1.31 3.71
C ASP A 52 12.38 1.32 2.18
N SER A 53 11.23 0.87 1.73
CA SER A 53 10.99 0.60 0.31
C SER A 53 9.73 1.30 -0.23
N PRO A 54 9.77 1.79 -1.49
CA PRO A 54 8.60 2.33 -2.18
C PRO A 54 7.53 1.25 -2.52
N HIS A 55 7.82 -0.03 -2.29
CA HIS A 55 6.92 -1.15 -2.62
C HIS A 55 5.85 -1.38 -1.53
N PHE A 56 5.10 -0.33 -1.22
CA PHE A 56 4.04 -0.33 -0.23
C PHE A 56 2.96 -1.39 -0.51
N GLU A 57 2.55 -1.54 -1.77
CA GLU A 57 1.53 -2.51 -2.17
C GLU A 57 1.93 -3.95 -1.87
N LEU A 58 3.18 -4.33 -2.15
CA LEU A 58 3.69 -5.67 -1.87
C LEU A 58 3.60 -5.99 -0.37
N GLY A 59 4.03 -5.05 0.48
CA GLY A 59 3.95 -5.20 1.94
C GLY A 59 2.52 -5.34 2.43
N LEU A 60 1.61 -4.53 1.89
CA LEU A 60 0.19 -4.55 2.25
C LEU A 60 -0.46 -5.89 1.88
N ARG A 61 -0.20 -6.42 0.68
CA ARG A 61 -0.70 -7.73 0.23
C ARG A 61 -0.21 -8.87 1.12
N TRP A 62 1.07 -8.87 1.46
CA TRP A 62 1.61 -9.85 2.38
C TRP A 62 0.96 -9.77 3.77
N ALA A 63 0.85 -8.57 4.35
CA ALA A 63 0.22 -8.38 5.64
C ALA A 63 -1.24 -8.83 5.65
N GLU A 64 -2.02 -8.46 4.64
CA GLU A 64 -3.41 -8.87 4.46
C GLU A 64 -3.54 -10.40 4.50
N HIS A 65 -2.84 -11.11 3.62
CA HIS A 65 -2.97 -12.56 3.53
C HIS A 65 -2.42 -13.32 4.73
N LEU A 66 -1.34 -12.83 5.36
CA LEU A 66 -0.84 -13.43 6.58
C LEU A 66 -1.82 -13.28 7.75
N LEU A 67 -2.40 -12.08 7.91
CA LEU A 67 -3.36 -11.84 8.97
C LEU A 67 -4.66 -12.63 8.75
N LEU A 68 -5.15 -12.73 7.52
CA LEU A 68 -6.35 -13.50 7.20
C LEU A 68 -6.17 -15.01 7.44
N ASN A 69 -5.01 -15.57 7.06
CA ASN A 69 -4.78 -17.02 7.17
C ASN A 69 -4.37 -17.47 8.59
N HIS A 70 -3.77 -16.57 9.38
CA HIS A 70 -3.21 -16.92 10.70
C HIS A 70 -3.88 -16.18 11.87
N HIS A 71 -5.06 -15.60 11.67
CA HIS A 71 -5.74 -14.78 12.68
C HIS A 71 -5.98 -15.51 14.01
N ASP A 72 -6.33 -16.79 13.97
CA ASP A 72 -6.58 -17.57 15.18
C ASP A 72 -5.32 -17.79 16.02
N GLY A 73 -4.20 -18.16 15.39
CA GLY A 73 -2.92 -18.32 16.08
C GLY A 73 -2.40 -17.00 16.66
N ILE A 74 -2.58 -15.91 15.91
CA ILE A 74 -2.22 -14.55 16.37
C ILE A 74 -3.10 -14.15 17.57
N ALA A 75 -4.38 -14.42 17.53
CA ALA A 75 -5.31 -14.11 18.63
C ALA A 75 -5.01 -14.89 19.90
N GLN A 76 -4.66 -16.17 19.78
CA GLN A 76 -4.27 -17.03 20.90
C GLN A 76 -2.96 -16.57 21.55
N ALA A 77 -1.97 -16.15 20.75
CA ALA A 77 -0.67 -15.69 21.22
C ALA A 77 -0.53 -14.16 21.20
N ARG A 78 -1.61 -13.42 21.42
CA ARG A 78 -1.72 -11.97 21.26
C ARG A 78 -0.58 -11.17 21.90
N ALA A 79 -0.19 -11.52 23.13
CA ALA A 79 0.89 -10.82 23.82
C ALA A 79 2.24 -10.94 23.09
N SER A 80 2.51 -12.09 22.46
CA SER A 80 3.73 -12.33 21.69
C SER A 80 3.75 -11.56 20.35
N TYR A 81 2.60 -11.41 19.71
CA TYR A 81 2.48 -10.74 18.40
C TYR A 81 2.26 -9.22 18.50
N ALA A 82 1.79 -8.71 19.64
CA ALA A 82 1.48 -7.30 19.81
C ALA A 82 2.62 -6.33 19.43
N PRO A 83 3.90 -6.56 19.76
CA PRO A 83 4.99 -5.68 19.36
C PRO A 83 5.19 -5.64 17.85
N VAL A 84 5.16 -6.78 17.17
CA VAL A 84 5.38 -6.86 15.74
C VAL A 84 4.19 -6.29 14.95
N LEU A 85 2.96 -6.52 15.42
CA LEU A 85 1.77 -5.94 14.81
C LEU A 85 1.76 -4.41 14.93
N ARG A 86 2.20 -3.86 16.06
CA ARG A 86 2.38 -2.41 16.21
C ARG A 86 3.43 -1.86 15.25
N ALA A 87 4.55 -2.56 15.08
CA ALA A 87 5.59 -2.16 14.12
C ALA A 87 5.08 -2.16 12.68
N VAL A 88 4.32 -3.19 12.28
CA VAL A 88 3.65 -3.27 10.97
C VAL A 88 2.68 -2.11 10.80
N HIS A 89 1.79 -1.89 11.77
CA HIS A 89 0.82 -0.81 11.73
C HIS A 89 1.50 0.57 11.63
N GLN A 90 2.55 0.81 12.40
CA GLN A 90 3.31 2.07 12.37
C GLN A 90 3.97 2.29 11.01
N ALA A 91 4.62 1.27 10.45
CA ALA A 91 5.26 1.36 9.13
C ALA A 91 4.24 1.72 8.04
N PHE A 92 3.08 1.07 8.02
CA PHE A 92 2.01 1.39 7.07
C PHE A 92 1.41 2.78 7.30
N SER A 93 1.21 3.20 8.55
CA SER A 93 0.65 4.52 8.87
C SER A 93 1.55 5.65 8.40
N VAL A 94 2.86 5.53 8.56
CA VAL A 94 3.84 6.50 8.06
C VAL A 94 3.79 6.57 6.54
N GLN A 95 3.86 5.43 5.86
CA GLN A 95 3.82 5.37 4.39
C GLN A 95 2.50 5.93 3.82
N MET A 96 1.36 5.62 4.44
CA MET A 96 0.06 6.17 4.04
C MET A 96 0.02 7.70 4.19
N THR A 97 0.59 8.23 5.27
CA THR A 97 0.66 9.68 5.51
C THR A 97 1.51 10.37 4.45
N ASP A 98 2.66 9.78 4.11
CA ASP A 98 3.56 10.35 3.11
C ASP A 98 2.97 10.26 1.70
N LEU A 99 2.31 9.15 1.37
CA LEU A 99 1.57 9.01 0.11
C LEU A 99 0.44 10.03 0.00
N ALA A 100 -0.31 10.26 1.07
CA ALA A 100 -1.37 11.27 1.10
C ALA A 100 -0.80 12.68 0.86
N LYS A 101 0.33 13.02 1.46
CA LYS A 101 1.02 14.32 1.23
C LYS A 101 1.43 14.46 -0.24
N LEU A 102 2.01 13.42 -0.84
CA LEU A 102 2.37 13.41 -2.27
C LEU A 102 1.15 13.59 -3.17
N CYS A 103 0.06 12.88 -2.91
CA CYS A 103 -1.18 13.03 -3.67
C CYS A 103 -1.75 14.45 -3.58
N HIS A 104 -1.75 15.06 -2.40
CA HIS A 104 -2.18 16.45 -2.23
C HIS A 104 -1.28 17.42 -2.99
N SER A 105 0.04 17.29 -2.85
CA SER A 105 1.01 18.13 -3.57
C SER A 105 0.82 18.03 -5.08
N ASN A 106 0.68 16.83 -5.61
CA ASN A 106 0.46 16.61 -7.04
C ASN A 106 -0.89 17.18 -7.50
N HIS A 107 -1.93 17.05 -6.69
CA HIS A 107 -3.25 17.63 -6.99
C HIS A 107 -3.16 19.15 -7.10
N TYR A 108 -2.51 19.83 -6.15
CA TYR A 108 -2.30 21.28 -6.22
C TYR A 108 -1.47 21.69 -7.42
N ALA A 109 -0.39 20.97 -7.74
CA ALA A 109 0.42 21.25 -8.92
C ALA A 109 -0.37 21.10 -10.22
N LEU A 110 -1.16 20.05 -10.35
CA LEU A 110 -2.02 19.83 -11.51
C LEU A 110 -3.13 20.90 -11.62
N ALA A 111 -3.75 21.29 -10.52
CA ALA A 111 -4.75 22.34 -10.48
C ALA A 111 -4.16 23.71 -10.88
N PHE A 112 -2.90 23.96 -10.51
CA PHE A 112 -2.19 25.18 -10.92
C PHE A 112 -1.79 25.17 -12.40
N LEU A 113 -1.41 24.00 -12.92
CA LEU A 113 -0.99 23.84 -14.34
C LEU A 113 -2.17 23.64 -15.29
N ALA A 114 -3.33 23.22 -14.80
CA ALA A 114 -4.53 23.12 -15.62
C ALA A 114 -4.97 24.53 -16.01
N PRO A 115 -4.89 24.93 -17.30
CA PRO A 115 -5.36 26.24 -17.71
C PRO A 115 -6.84 26.34 -17.38
N SER A 116 -7.22 27.45 -16.75
CA SER A 116 -8.62 27.78 -16.41
C SER A 116 -9.41 28.05 -17.70
N HIS A 117 -9.67 27.00 -18.48
CA HIS A 117 -10.57 27.07 -19.63
C HIS A 117 -12.05 26.96 -19.24
N VAL A 118 -12.39 27.29 -18.02
CA VAL A 118 -13.77 27.47 -17.59
C VAL A 118 -13.99 28.95 -17.37
N GLY A 119 -14.20 29.69 -18.44
CA GLY A 119 -14.53 31.12 -18.29
C GLY A 119 -14.46 31.93 -19.53
N LEU A 120 -14.86 31.44 -20.71
CA LEU A 120 -15.24 32.25 -21.85
C LEU A 120 -16.35 31.54 -22.63
N VAL A 121 -17.46 31.26 -21.99
CA VAL A 121 -18.74 31.29 -22.69
C VAL A 121 -19.21 32.72 -22.56
N GLU A 122 -18.90 33.52 -23.56
CA GLU A 122 -19.46 34.84 -23.75
C GLU A 122 -21.00 34.74 -23.72
N PRO A 123 -21.71 35.46 -22.86
CA PRO A 123 -23.17 35.53 -22.91
C PRO A 123 -23.63 36.58 -23.96
N THR A 124 -23.11 36.52 -25.18
CA THR A 124 -23.43 37.51 -26.20
C THR A 124 -24.21 36.93 -27.38
N ALA A 125 -24.83 35.77 -27.24
CA ALA A 125 -25.62 35.18 -28.31
C ALA A 125 -27.14 35.11 -28.04
N MET A 126 -27.66 35.67 -26.95
CA MET A 126 -29.10 35.64 -26.65
C MET A 126 -29.81 36.98 -26.57
N ALA A 127 -29.23 38.04 -27.09
CA ALA A 127 -29.87 39.37 -27.12
C ALA A 127 -30.17 39.88 -28.52
N ARG A 128 -30.46 39.01 -29.50
CA ARG A 128 -30.73 39.44 -30.87
C ARG A 128 -31.89 38.74 -31.57
N VAL A 129 -32.92 38.31 -30.86
CA VAL A 129 -34.13 37.73 -31.44
C VAL A 129 -35.42 38.42 -30.97
N GLU A 130 -35.36 39.55 -30.30
CA GLU A 130 -36.58 40.31 -30.00
C GLU A 130 -36.52 41.76 -30.46
N LYS A 131 -36.37 41.97 -31.75
CA LYS A 131 -36.81 43.22 -32.43
C LYS A 131 -36.94 42.99 -33.94
N GLY A 132 -38.07 42.48 -34.34
CA GLY A 132 -38.36 42.31 -35.74
C GLY A 132 -39.74 41.76 -36.01
N GLU A 133 -40.78 42.36 -35.45
CA GLU A 133 -42.12 42.27 -36.02
C GLU A 133 -42.88 43.51 -35.71
N LYS A 134 -42.93 44.35 -36.75
CA LYS A 134 -44.11 45.06 -37.17
C LYS A 134 -44.12 45.16 -38.68
#